data_288f3c9172d597a21b9478c22002aceb
#
_entry.id   288f3c9172d597a21b9478c22002aceb
#
_cell.length_a   1.000
_cell.length_b   1.000
_cell.length_c   1.000
_cell.angle_alpha   90.00
_cell.angle_beta   90.00
_cell.angle_gamma   90.00
#
_symmetry.space_group_name_H-M   'P 1'
#
loop_
_entity.id
_entity.type
_entity.pdbx_description
1 polymer ?
#
loop_
_entity_poly.entity_id
_entity_poly.type
_entity_poly.pdbx_seq_one_letter_code
_entity_poly.pdbx_strand_id
1 'polypeptide(L)'
;PGVGLRAHQRLYGRRVLTYADLKSLHPTRDRRQPTREIELHLTGNMHRYMWSVNGLGHAEAPPIVLQYGERVRFVLINDTMMTHPFHLHGLWSELETGDPDFIPRKHTVLVQPGSRISYLVTADARGRWAYHCHLLYHMRGMMREVRVL
;
A
#
# COMPACT_ATOMS: atom_id res chain seq x y z
N PRO A 1 3.40 0.28 -12.10
CA PRO A 1 3.91 0.43 -13.44
C PRO A 1 3.31 1.65 -14.14
N GLY A 2 3.99 2.79 -14.19
CA GLY A 2 3.85 4.06 -14.93
C GLY A 2 2.77 4.24 -16.00
N VAL A 3 1.53 3.84 -15.71
CA VAL A 3 0.45 3.74 -16.70
C VAL A 3 0.21 5.09 -17.41
N GLY A 4 0.21 6.19 -16.66
CA GLY A 4 -0.02 7.52 -17.23
C GLY A 4 1.18 8.15 -17.95
N LEU A 5 2.38 7.57 -17.80
CA LEU A 5 3.63 8.16 -18.29
C LEU A 5 4.33 7.33 -19.37
N ARG A 6 3.75 6.21 -19.82
CA ARG A 6 4.33 5.36 -20.88
C ARG A 6 4.61 6.13 -22.18
N ALA A 7 3.74 7.08 -22.52
CA ALA A 7 3.91 7.90 -23.71
C ALA A 7 5.10 8.85 -23.58
N HIS A 8 5.45 9.33 -22.38
CA HIS A 8 6.54 10.26 -22.17
C HIS A 8 7.90 9.69 -22.56
N GLN A 9 8.17 8.43 -22.22
CA GLN A 9 9.43 7.79 -22.62
C GLN A 9 9.55 7.69 -24.14
N ARG A 10 8.46 7.32 -24.81
CA ARG A 10 8.45 7.17 -26.28
C ARG A 10 8.50 8.50 -27.01
N LEU A 11 7.76 9.53 -26.52
CA LEU A 11 7.64 10.81 -27.19
C LEU A 11 8.83 11.75 -26.94
N TYR A 12 9.43 11.66 -25.75
CA TYR A 12 10.45 12.63 -25.31
C TYR A 12 11.82 12.00 -25.04
N GLY A 13 11.97 10.67 -25.23
CA GLY A 13 13.22 9.95 -24.95
C GLY A 13 13.64 9.95 -23.46
N ARG A 14 12.74 10.38 -22.56
CA ARG A 14 13.02 10.47 -21.12
C ARG A 14 12.70 9.17 -20.41
N ARG A 15 13.61 8.70 -19.58
CA ARG A 15 13.34 7.58 -18.68
C ARG A 15 12.24 7.97 -17.68
N VAL A 16 11.21 7.13 -17.57
CA VAL A 16 10.14 7.28 -16.58
C VAL A 16 10.50 6.44 -15.37
N LEU A 17 10.63 7.08 -14.22
CA LEU A 17 10.86 6.40 -12.94
C LEU A 17 9.59 5.67 -12.51
N THR A 18 9.74 4.39 -12.19
CA THR A 18 8.68 3.52 -11.66
C THR A 18 9.10 2.93 -10.33
N TYR A 19 8.15 2.31 -9.62
CA TYR A 19 8.49 1.61 -8.38
C TYR A 19 9.47 0.46 -8.58
N ALA A 20 9.49 -0.18 -9.75
CA ALA A 20 10.48 -1.21 -10.08
C ALA A 20 11.92 -0.69 -10.16
N ASP A 21 12.09 0.62 -10.34
CA ASP A 21 13.42 1.25 -10.37
C ASP A 21 13.95 1.60 -8.97
N LEU A 22 13.10 1.55 -7.94
CA LEU A 22 13.48 1.94 -6.59
C LEU A 22 14.23 0.82 -5.88
N LYS A 23 15.33 1.19 -5.21
CA LYS A 23 16.12 0.30 -4.36
C LYS A 23 16.44 1.02 -3.05
N SER A 24 16.50 0.25 -1.96
CA SER A 24 17.06 0.75 -0.70
C SER A 24 18.55 1.00 -0.84
N LEU A 25 19.08 1.98 -0.12
CA LEU A 25 20.53 2.19 0.02
C LEU A 25 21.18 1.12 0.90
N HIS A 26 20.38 0.44 1.71
CA HIS A 26 20.85 -0.59 2.64
C HIS A 26 20.20 -1.93 2.33
N PRO A 27 20.85 -3.05 2.62
CA PRO A 27 20.28 -4.38 2.46
C PRO A 27 18.98 -4.54 3.24
N THR A 28 18.07 -5.37 2.71
CA THR A 28 16.82 -5.73 3.36
C THR A 28 17.10 -6.33 4.75
N ARG A 29 16.49 -5.75 5.79
CA ARG A 29 16.74 -6.13 7.19
C ARG A 29 16.05 -7.44 7.55
N ASP A 30 14.78 -7.57 7.23
CA ASP A 30 13.99 -8.76 7.51
C ASP A 30 13.79 -9.56 6.22
N ARG A 31 14.45 -10.71 6.12
CA ARG A 31 14.41 -11.58 4.94
C ARG A 31 13.42 -12.74 5.07
N ARG A 32 12.69 -12.80 6.17
CA ARG A 32 11.70 -13.87 6.38
C ARG A 32 10.61 -13.77 5.32
N GLN A 33 10.11 -14.92 4.90
CA GLN A 33 8.91 -14.98 4.09
C GLN A 33 7.70 -14.55 4.91
N PRO A 34 6.69 -13.90 4.31
CA PRO A 34 5.47 -13.55 5.01
C PRO A 34 4.71 -14.82 5.42
N THR A 35 4.11 -14.78 6.61
CA THR A 35 3.31 -15.89 7.14
C THR A 35 1.93 -15.99 6.49
N ARG A 36 1.42 -14.83 6.02
CA ARG A 36 0.12 -14.73 5.32
C ARG A 36 0.08 -13.49 4.43
N GLU A 37 -0.91 -13.48 3.57
CA GLU A 37 -1.23 -12.37 2.69
C GLU A 37 -2.56 -11.72 3.12
N ILE A 38 -2.62 -10.40 3.09
CA ILE A 38 -3.82 -9.61 3.39
C ILE A 38 -4.13 -8.79 2.13
N GLU A 39 -5.17 -9.19 1.43
CA GLU A 39 -5.62 -8.51 0.21
C GLU A 39 -6.68 -7.46 0.55
N LEU A 40 -6.51 -6.25 0.04
CA LEU A 40 -7.40 -5.13 0.24
C LEU A 40 -7.74 -4.48 -1.10
N HIS A 41 -9.03 -4.44 -1.41
CA HIS A 41 -9.58 -3.75 -2.57
C HIS A 41 -9.92 -2.30 -2.22
N LEU A 42 -9.30 -1.36 -2.93
CA LEU A 42 -9.66 0.05 -2.85
C LEU A 42 -10.85 0.27 -3.78
N THR A 43 -12.00 0.61 -3.20
CA THR A 43 -13.28 0.68 -3.88
C THR A 43 -13.89 2.07 -3.75
N GLY A 44 -14.81 2.43 -4.65
CA GLY A 44 -15.44 3.73 -4.62
C GLY A 44 -16.64 3.83 -5.55
N ASN A 45 -17.47 4.84 -5.30
CA ASN A 45 -18.59 5.20 -6.15
C ASN A 45 -18.51 6.69 -6.48
N MET A 46 -18.23 7.02 -7.76
CA MET A 46 -18.04 8.40 -8.20
C MET A 46 -19.32 9.21 -8.19
N HIS A 47 -20.49 8.61 -8.42
CA HIS A 47 -21.77 9.32 -8.39
C HIS A 47 -22.12 9.84 -7.00
N ARG A 48 -21.74 9.10 -5.95
CA ARG A 48 -21.98 9.48 -4.56
C ARG A 48 -20.73 10.00 -3.87
N TYR A 49 -19.59 10.04 -4.58
CA TYR A 49 -18.28 10.37 -4.05
C TYR A 49 -17.96 9.61 -2.75
N MET A 50 -18.24 8.31 -2.76
CA MET A 50 -17.99 7.42 -1.62
C MET A 50 -16.77 6.57 -1.88
N TRP A 51 -15.93 6.47 -0.86
CA TRP A 51 -14.67 5.72 -0.90
C TRP A 51 -14.66 4.70 0.23
N SER A 52 -14.10 3.52 -0.04
CA SER A 52 -14.09 2.42 0.92
C SER A 52 -12.94 1.46 0.66
N VAL A 53 -12.70 0.55 1.59
CA VAL A 53 -11.81 -0.60 1.42
C VAL A 53 -12.66 -1.86 1.55
N ASN A 54 -12.55 -2.78 0.60
CA ASN A 54 -13.39 -3.99 0.51
C ASN A 54 -14.90 -3.68 0.55
N GLY A 55 -15.31 -2.53 0.01
CA GLY A 55 -16.71 -2.10 0.03
C GLY A 55 -17.23 -1.61 1.39
N LEU A 56 -16.39 -1.59 2.44
CA LEU A 56 -16.76 -1.18 3.80
C LEU A 56 -16.09 0.14 4.17
N GLY A 57 -16.84 1.04 4.80
CA GLY A 57 -16.30 2.22 5.46
C GLY A 57 -15.61 1.86 6.78
N HIS A 58 -14.85 2.82 7.33
CA HIS A 58 -14.07 2.59 8.55
C HIS A 58 -14.92 2.11 9.74
N ALA A 59 -16.11 2.69 9.93
CA ALA A 59 -16.97 2.38 11.06
C ALA A 59 -17.53 0.94 11.06
N GLU A 60 -17.58 0.32 9.88
CA GLU A 60 -18.19 -1.00 9.67
C GLU A 60 -17.14 -2.11 9.57
N ALA A 61 -15.88 -1.75 9.36
CA ALA A 61 -14.83 -2.70 9.08
C ALA A 61 -14.14 -3.20 10.35
N PRO A 62 -13.93 -4.52 10.46
CA PRO A 62 -13.14 -5.06 11.57
C PRO A 62 -11.68 -4.63 11.44
N PRO A 63 -10.95 -4.52 12.57
CA PRO A 63 -9.52 -4.23 12.53
C PRO A 63 -8.74 -5.39 11.89
N ILE A 64 -7.64 -5.03 11.24
CA ILE A 64 -6.65 -6.00 10.77
C ILE A 64 -5.73 -6.32 11.95
N VAL A 65 -5.82 -7.54 12.47
CA VAL A 65 -5.03 -7.96 13.63
C VAL A 65 -3.75 -8.65 13.20
N LEU A 66 -2.62 -8.16 13.70
CA LEU A 66 -1.28 -8.74 13.53
C LEU A 66 -0.73 -9.17 14.89
N GLN A 67 0.06 -10.24 14.92
CA GLN A 67 0.83 -10.62 16.10
C GLN A 67 2.17 -9.89 16.09
N TYR A 68 2.64 -9.48 17.28
CA TYR A 68 3.95 -8.86 17.40
C TYR A 68 5.06 -9.78 16.83
N GLY A 69 5.91 -9.20 15.99
CA GLY A 69 6.96 -9.92 15.28
C GLY A 69 6.50 -10.66 14.02
N GLU A 70 5.19 -10.71 13.73
CA GLU A 70 4.66 -11.32 12.51
C GLU A 70 5.16 -10.54 11.28
N ARG A 71 5.46 -11.27 10.20
CA ARG A 71 5.76 -10.68 8.89
C ARG A 71 4.65 -11.05 7.93
N VAL A 72 3.98 -10.05 7.38
CA VAL A 72 2.82 -10.23 6.49
C VAL A 72 3.04 -9.53 5.16
N ARG A 73 2.36 -10.00 4.12
CA ARG A 73 2.25 -9.28 2.84
C ARG A 73 0.92 -8.58 2.76
N PHE A 74 0.94 -7.27 2.56
CA PHE A 74 -0.23 -6.53 2.13
C PHE A 74 -0.27 -6.46 0.61
N VAL A 75 -1.44 -6.71 0.05
CA VAL A 75 -1.73 -6.56 -1.37
C VAL A 75 -2.84 -5.56 -1.54
N LEU A 76 -2.55 -4.44 -2.18
CA LEU A 76 -3.55 -3.42 -2.52
C LEU A 76 -3.93 -3.54 -3.98
N ILE A 77 -5.22 -3.65 -4.25
CA ILE A 77 -5.82 -3.66 -5.57
C ILE A 77 -6.69 -2.42 -5.71
N ASN A 78 -6.36 -1.56 -6.65
CA ASN A 78 -7.12 -0.35 -6.86
C ASN A 78 -8.17 -0.55 -7.94
N ASP A 79 -9.41 -0.77 -7.51
CA ASP A 79 -10.58 -0.93 -8.39
C ASP A 79 -11.26 0.40 -8.72
N THR A 80 -10.61 1.52 -8.40
CA THR A 80 -11.12 2.87 -8.67
C THR A 80 -10.39 3.54 -9.83
N MET A 81 -10.90 4.68 -10.27
CA MET A 81 -10.30 5.50 -11.33
C MET A 81 -9.33 6.57 -10.80
N MET A 82 -9.06 6.61 -9.49
CA MET A 82 -8.17 7.57 -8.86
C MET A 82 -6.96 6.88 -8.25
N THR A 83 -5.83 7.59 -8.23
CA THR A 83 -4.64 7.15 -7.48
C THR A 83 -4.87 7.37 -5.99
N HIS A 84 -4.54 6.37 -5.18
CA HIS A 84 -4.65 6.44 -3.73
C HIS A 84 -3.28 6.31 -3.07
N PRO A 85 -2.76 7.35 -2.40
CA PRO A 85 -1.60 7.26 -1.52
C PRO A 85 -2.01 6.60 -0.21
N PHE A 86 -1.67 5.34 -0.02
CA PHE A 86 -2.01 4.58 1.20
C PHE A 86 -0.88 4.65 2.22
N HIS A 87 -1.23 5.07 3.43
CA HIS A 87 -0.30 5.31 4.54
C HIS A 87 -0.61 4.42 5.72
N LEU A 88 0.39 3.67 6.18
CA LEU A 88 0.34 2.86 7.39
C LEU A 88 1.14 3.56 8.49
N HIS A 89 0.48 3.85 9.61
CA HIS A 89 1.12 4.40 10.80
C HIS A 89 1.90 3.31 11.56
N GLY A 90 2.93 3.72 12.26
CA GLY A 90 3.68 2.91 13.23
C GLY A 90 4.55 1.78 12.66
N LEU A 91 4.32 1.38 11.42
CA LEU A 91 5.01 0.28 10.76
C LEU A 91 5.54 0.72 9.38
N TRP A 92 6.58 0.06 8.90
CA TRP A 92 7.11 0.32 7.57
C TRP A 92 6.54 -0.62 6.52
N SER A 93 6.22 -0.05 5.36
CA SER A 93 5.84 -0.80 4.16
C SER A 93 7.09 -1.04 3.31
N GLU A 94 7.54 -2.27 3.24
CA GLU A 94 8.68 -2.69 2.43
C GLU A 94 8.18 -3.08 1.05
N LEU A 95 8.32 -2.17 0.08
CA LEU A 95 7.71 -2.28 -1.25
C LEU A 95 8.41 -3.36 -2.08
N GLU A 96 7.65 -4.35 -2.57
CA GLU A 96 8.17 -5.41 -3.42
C GLU A 96 8.37 -4.90 -4.85
N THR A 97 9.61 -4.56 -5.20
CA THR A 97 10.01 -4.01 -6.51
C THR A 97 10.62 -5.05 -7.45
N GLY A 98 10.76 -6.29 -6.99
CA GLY A 98 11.41 -7.38 -7.72
C GLY A 98 12.87 -7.65 -7.29
N ASP A 99 13.43 -6.80 -6.43
CA ASP A 99 14.77 -7.02 -5.83
C ASP A 99 14.61 -7.28 -4.33
N PRO A 100 14.68 -8.54 -3.87
CA PRO A 100 14.47 -8.89 -2.47
C PRO A 100 15.65 -8.47 -1.57
N ASP A 101 16.80 -8.16 -2.13
CA ASP A 101 18.01 -7.82 -1.38
C ASP A 101 18.07 -6.35 -0.96
N PHE A 102 17.38 -5.45 -1.70
CA PHE A 102 17.39 -4.02 -1.48
C PHE A 102 15.97 -3.44 -1.54
N ILE A 103 15.05 -3.98 -0.75
CA ILE A 103 13.65 -3.57 -0.71
C ILE A 103 13.52 -2.15 -0.14
N PRO A 104 12.95 -1.19 -0.87
CA PRO A 104 12.75 0.16 -0.35
C PRO A 104 11.65 0.20 0.71
N ARG A 105 11.93 0.91 1.81
CA ARG A 105 10.99 1.13 2.92
C ARG A 105 10.23 2.43 2.69
N LYS A 106 8.92 2.36 2.71
CA LYS A 106 8.03 3.51 2.55
C LYS A 106 6.97 3.52 3.65
N HIS A 107 6.54 4.71 4.05
CA HIS A 107 5.38 4.86 4.93
C HIS A 107 4.10 5.19 4.15
N THR A 108 4.22 5.64 2.90
CA THR A 108 3.10 5.90 2.00
C THR A 108 3.38 5.27 0.65
N VAL A 109 2.44 4.50 0.15
CA VAL A 109 2.54 3.79 -1.14
C VAL A 109 1.46 4.28 -2.07
N LEU A 110 1.84 4.73 -3.26
CA LEU A 110 0.91 5.15 -4.31
C LEU A 110 0.35 3.93 -5.03
N VAL A 111 -0.98 3.81 -5.06
CA VAL A 111 -1.68 2.75 -5.78
C VAL A 111 -2.45 3.38 -6.94
N GLN A 112 -1.94 3.21 -8.14
CA GLN A 112 -2.53 3.76 -9.37
C GLN A 112 -3.82 3.02 -9.75
N PRO A 113 -4.73 3.66 -10.52
CA PRO A 113 -5.94 3.03 -11.04
C PRO A 113 -5.65 1.70 -11.75
N GLY A 114 -6.44 0.68 -11.48
CA GLY A 114 -6.32 -0.63 -12.10
C GLY A 114 -5.00 -1.37 -11.80
N SER A 115 -4.27 -0.96 -10.74
CA SER A 115 -3.01 -1.58 -10.38
C SER A 115 -3.14 -2.47 -9.14
N ARG A 116 -2.24 -3.45 -9.07
CA ARG A 116 -2.00 -4.31 -7.92
C ARG A 116 -0.58 -4.03 -7.41
N ILE A 117 -0.45 -3.71 -6.13
CA ILE A 117 0.84 -3.46 -5.47
C ILE A 117 0.92 -4.33 -4.24
N SER A 118 2.12 -4.89 -3.99
CA SER A 118 2.40 -5.62 -2.76
C SER A 118 3.58 -5.03 -2.00
N TYR A 119 3.52 -5.14 -0.68
CA TYR A 119 4.61 -4.79 0.22
C TYR A 119 4.57 -5.65 1.47
N LEU A 120 5.73 -5.82 2.07
CA LEU A 120 5.93 -6.60 3.29
C LEU A 120 5.91 -5.67 4.50
N VAL A 121 5.31 -6.13 5.58
CA VAL A 121 5.27 -5.43 6.86
C VAL A 121 5.71 -6.38 7.95
N THR A 122 6.70 -5.96 8.74
CA THR A 122 7.05 -6.61 10.00
C THR A 122 6.34 -5.88 11.14
N ALA A 123 5.54 -6.58 11.91
CA ALA A 123 4.76 -6.03 13.02
C ALA A 123 5.65 -5.81 14.26
N ASP A 124 6.58 -4.87 14.18
CA ASP A 124 7.62 -4.63 15.20
C ASP A 124 7.28 -3.51 16.19
N ALA A 125 6.07 -2.99 16.13
CA ALA A 125 5.55 -1.99 17.08
C ALA A 125 4.13 -2.35 17.52
N ARG A 126 3.95 -2.63 18.83
CA ARG A 126 2.64 -2.90 19.42
C ARG A 126 1.77 -1.64 19.42
N GLY A 127 0.47 -1.82 19.25
CA GLY A 127 -0.48 -0.71 19.32
C GLY A 127 -1.61 -0.80 18.31
N ARG A 128 -2.34 0.32 18.21
CA ARG A 128 -3.44 0.52 17.27
C ARG A 128 -3.00 1.58 16.27
N TRP A 129 -2.87 1.20 15.02
CA TRP A 129 -2.32 2.04 13.97
C TRP A 129 -3.37 2.37 12.92
N ALA A 130 -3.46 3.65 12.55
CA ALA A 130 -4.28 4.06 11.41
C ALA A 130 -3.64 3.58 10.10
N TYR A 131 -4.46 3.08 9.21
CA TYR A 131 -4.06 2.66 7.89
C TYR A 131 -5.07 3.20 6.88
N HIS A 132 -4.67 4.19 6.08
CA HIS A 132 -5.64 4.99 5.33
C HIS A 132 -5.07 5.59 4.05
N CYS A 133 -5.98 5.95 3.13
CA CYS A 133 -5.64 6.84 2.02
C CYS A 133 -5.31 8.23 2.57
N HIS A 134 -4.22 8.84 2.09
CA HIS A 134 -3.77 10.17 2.56
C HIS A 134 -4.41 11.35 1.80
N LEU A 135 -5.36 11.10 0.90
CA LEU A 135 -6.19 12.15 0.32
C LEU A 135 -7.30 12.52 1.29
N LEU A 136 -7.38 13.79 1.66
CA LEU A 136 -8.25 14.29 2.74
C LEU A 136 -9.70 13.81 2.64
N TYR A 137 -10.31 13.96 1.47
CA TYR A 137 -11.72 13.59 1.28
C TYR A 137 -11.97 12.07 1.15
N HIS A 138 -10.92 11.27 1.00
CA HIS A 138 -11.01 9.81 0.95
C HIS A 138 -10.86 9.16 2.33
N MET A 139 -10.23 9.84 3.28
CA MET A 139 -9.83 9.27 4.57
C MET A 139 -11.00 8.68 5.38
N ARG A 140 -12.17 9.34 5.38
CA ARG A 140 -13.33 8.87 6.16
C ARG A 140 -13.83 7.50 5.72
N GLY A 141 -13.73 7.17 4.44
CA GLY A 141 -14.15 5.87 3.90
C GLY A 141 -13.00 4.88 3.79
N MET A 142 -11.86 5.35 3.29
CA MET A 142 -10.67 4.52 3.06
C MET A 142 -9.74 4.50 4.28
N MET A 143 -10.23 3.99 5.39
CA MET A 143 -9.47 3.83 6.63
C MET A 143 -9.71 2.46 7.25
N ARG A 144 -8.66 1.89 7.82
CA ARG A 144 -8.66 0.66 8.62
C ARG A 144 -7.85 0.89 9.89
N GLU A 145 -8.19 0.15 10.93
CA GLU A 145 -7.30 -0.02 12.07
C GLU A 145 -6.42 -1.25 11.83
N VAL A 146 -5.12 -1.11 12.00
CA VAL A 146 -4.16 -2.22 12.13
C VAL A 146 -3.80 -2.33 13.60
N ARG A 147 -4.06 -3.48 14.19
CA ARG A 147 -3.80 -3.74 15.62
C ARG A 147 -2.70 -4.76 15.75
N VAL A 148 -1.59 -4.38 16.38
CA VAL A 148 -0.48 -5.28 16.72
C VAL A 148 -0.59 -5.68 18.18
N LEU A 149 -0.80 -6.96 18.44
CA LEU A 149 -0.97 -7.55 19.78
C LEU A 149 0.33 -8.09 20.35
#